data_6e984b10d2d870d50660e911ac3c1319
#
_entry.id   6e984b10d2d870d50660e911ac3c1319
#
_cell.length_a   1.000
_cell.length_b   1.000
_cell.length_c   1.000
_cell.angle_alpha   90.00
_cell.angle_beta   90.00
_cell.angle_gamma   90.00
#
_symmetry.space_group_name_H-M   'P 1'
#
loop_
_entity.id
_entity.type
_entity.pdbx_description
1 polymer ?
#
loop_
_entity_poly.entity_id
_entity_poly.type
_entity_poly.pdbx_seq_one_letter_code
_entity_poly.pdbx_strand_id
1 'polypeptide(L)'
;EVSKDVLIPRPDTETLVEVALRHLPDAARSDRVLDLGTGSGAIALAIAKERPNARVTATDLSSAALRIARLNADELHIGVGLRFLEGSLFEPVSEEQFELIVSNPPYLARGEWQSFPPELRHEPEEALFGGEDGYEVLRPLVAQAKQRLAPGGWLAVEVDPGQASTVAAWCVEAGWEEVEVVCDLARRPRVVTGRKSVGEDESDHR
;
A
#
# COMPACT_ATOMS: atom_id res chain seq x y z
N GLU A 1 -13.02 4.72 -12.91
CA GLU A 1 -13.91 5.78 -12.37
C GLU A 1 -13.32 6.35 -11.08
N VAL A 2 -13.51 7.65 -10.83
CA VAL A 2 -13.16 8.33 -9.57
C VAL A 2 -14.33 9.22 -9.16
N SER A 3 -14.50 9.45 -7.87
CA SER A 3 -15.50 10.35 -7.30
C SER A 3 -14.87 11.19 -6.19
N LYS A 4 -15.66 12.07 -5.58
CA LYS A 4 -15.25 12.83 -4.38
C LYS A 4 -14.94 11.95 -3.16
N ASP A 5 -15.22 10.65 -3.23
CA ASP A 5 -15.06 9.71 -2.11
C ASP A 5 -13.71 8.98 -2.14
N VAL A 6 -12.86 9.22 -3.15
CA VAL A 6 -11.56 8.58 -3.30
C VAL A 6 -10.48 9.56 -3.73
N LEU A 7 -9.23 9.26 -3.37
CA LEU A 7 -8.07 9.93 -3.92
C LEU A 7 -8.02 9.71 -5.45
N ILE A 8 -7.79 10.78 -6.20
CA ILE A 8 -7.54 10.66 -7.64
C ILE A 8 -6.15 10.01 -7.82
N PRO A 9 -6.04 8.86 -8.52
CA PRO A 9 -4.75 8.20 -8.73
C PRO A 9 -3.72 9.16 -9.33
N ARG A 10 -2.52 9.20 -8.74
CA ARG A 10 -1.43 10.07 -9.18
C ARG A 10 -0.48 9.31 -10.11
N PRO A 11 0.13 9.97 -11.11
CA PRO A 11 1.15 9.34 -11.93
C PRO A 11 2.30 8.76 -11.12
N ASP A 12 2.66 9.40 -10.01
CA ASP A 12 3.75 8.97 -9.12
C ASP A 12 3.48 7.57 -8.52
N THR A 13 2.21 7.18 -8.33
CA THR A 13 1.79 5.86 -7.83
C THR A 13 2.12 4.72 -8.83
N GLU A 14 2.38 5.02 -10.10
CA GLU A 14 2.86 4.03 -11.06
C GLU A 14 4.19 3.42 -10.59
N THR A 15 5.04 4.21 -9.92
CA THR A 15 6.29 3.72 -9.32
C THR A 15 6.04 2.62 -8.29
N LEU A 16 4.99 2.76 -7.46
CA LEU A 16 4.62 1.73 -6.49
C LEU A 16 4.17 0.43 -7.18
N VAL A 17 3.38 0.53 -8.25
CA VAL A 17 2.95 -0.64 -9.04
C VAL A 17 4.17 -1.32 -9.69
N GLU A 18 5.11 -0.58 -10.27
CA GLU A 18 6.34 -1.14 -10.84
C GLU A 18 7.19 -1.87 -9.79
N VAL A 19 7.34 -1.30 -8.59
CA VAL A 19 8.02 -1.94 -7.46
C VAL A 19 7.30 -3.22 -7.05
N ALA A 20 5.98 -3.18 -6.92
CA ALA A 20 5.17 -4.35 -6.60
C ALA A 20 5.37 -5.49 -7.61
N LEU A 21 5.34 -5.19 -8.90
CA LEU A 21 5.51 -6.17 -9.97
C LEU A 21 6.93 -6.75 -10.02
N ARG A 22 7.96 -6.01 -9.61
CA ARG A 22 9.34 -6.54 -9.45
C ARG A 22 9.41 -7.61 -8.39
N HIS A 23 8.64 -7.47 -7.30
CA HIS A 23 8.58 -8.45 -6.21
C HIS A 23 7.63 -9.63 -6.49
N LEU A 24 6.91 -9.60 -7.61
CA LEU A 24 6.07 -10.68 -8.14
C LEU A 24 6.56 -11.11 -9.53
N PRO A 25 7.79 -11.64 -9.68
CA PRO A 25 8.42 -11.83 -10.98
C PRO A 25 7.74 -12.94 -11.83
N ASP A 26 7.09 -13.91 -11.19
CA ASP A 26 6.45 -15.03 -11.87
C ASP A 26 4.93 -14.88 -11.91
N ALA A 27 4.40 -14.50 -13.07
CA ALA A 27 2.97 -14.33 -13.28
C ALA A 27 2.16 -15.65 -13.18
N ALA A 28 2.81 -16.82 -13.22
CA ALA A 28 2.15 -18.11 -13.05
C ALA A 28 1.89 -18.47 -11.57
N ARG A 29 2.57 -17.82 -10.64
CA ARG A 29 2.39 -18.06 -9.20
C ARG A 29 1.08 -17.46 -8.69
N SER A 30 0.50 -18.12 -7.70
CA SER A 30 -0.69 -17.65 -6.99
C SER A 30 -0.26 -16.93 -5.69
N ASP A 31 0.53 -15.86 -5.83
CA ASP A 31 0.97 -15.06 -4.70
C ASP A 31 -0.21 -14.31 -4.07
N ARG A 32 -0.22 -14.23 -2.74
CA ARG A 32 -1.22 -13.45 -1.99
C ARG A 32 -0.69 -12.02 -1.85
N VAL A 33 -1.45 -11.06 -2.33
CA VAL A 33 -1.10 -9.66 -2.30
C VAL A 33 -2.14 -8.90 -1.47
N LEU A 34 -1.67 -8.00 -0.62
CA LEU A 34 -2.53 -7.09 0.14
C LEU A 34 -2.29 -5.65 -0.31
N ASP A 35 -3.36 -4.95 -0.71
CA ASP A 35 -3.38 -3.52 -0.96
C ASP A 35 -4.13 -2.81 0.18
N LEU A 36 -3.41 -2.07 1.02
CA LEU A 36 -3.93 -1.35 2.19
C LEU A 36 -4.28 0.09 1.82
N GLY A 37 -5.52 0.51 2.10
CA GLY A 37 -6.01 1.83 1.71
C GLY A 37 -6.19 1.92 0.20
N THR A 38 -6.90 0.96 -0.39
CA THR A 38 -6.99 0.76 -1.85
C THR A 38 -7.63 1.92 -2.61
N GLY A 39 -8.44 2.76 -1.93
CA GLY A 39 -9.12 3.89 -2.55
C GLY A 39 -10.00 3.48 -3.73
N SER A 40 -9.68 3.97 -4.91
CA SER A 40 -10.38 3.61 -6.17
C SER A 40 -10.05 2.21 -6.68
N GLY A 41 -9.17 1.46 -6.02
CA GLY A 41 -8.69 0.15 -6.44
C GLY A 41 -7.53 0.20 -7.44
N ALA A 42 -6.97 1.36 -7.73
CA ALA A 42 -6.01 1.52 -8.83
C ALA A 42 -4.80 0.58 -8.74
N ILE A 43 -4.20 0.44 -7.55
CA ILE A 43 -3.03 -0.42 -7.33
C ILE A 43 -3.43 -1.90 -7.40
N ALA A 44 -4.48 -2.29 -6.64
CA ALA A 44 -4.98 -3.66 -6.62
C ALA A 44 -5.35 -4.17 -8.01
N LEU A 45 -6.05 -3.34 -8.79
CA LEU A 45 -6.49 -3.68 -10.15
C LEU A 45 -5.33 -3.76 -11.14
N ALA A 46 -4.35 -2.85 -11.03
CA ALA A 46 -3.14 -2.92 -11.85
C ALA A 46 -2.35 -4.21 -11.59
N ILE A 47 -2.16 -4.58 -10.31
CA ILE A 47 -1.49 -5.83 -9.94
C ILE A 47 -2.28 -7.05 -10.43
N ALA A 48 -3.61 -7.10 -10.18
CA ALA A 48 -4.44 -8.22 -10.61
C ALA A 48 -4.45 -8.41 -12.13
N LYS A 49 -4.39 -7.32 -12.90
CA LYS A 49 -4.30 -7.35 -14.36
C LYS A 49 -2.98 -7.93 -14.85
N GLU A 50 -1.86 -7.50 -14.27
CA GLU A 50 -0.51 -7.91 -14.67
C GLU A 50 -0.11 -9.29 -14.08
N ARG A 51 -0.79 -9.73 -13.03
CA ARG A 51 -0.58 -11.00 -12.32
C ARG A 51 -1.91 -11.75 -12.15
N PRO A 52 -2.49 -12.30 -13.23
CA PRO A 52 -3.85 -12.85 -13.23
C PRO A 52 -4.04 -14.06 -12.31
N ASN A 53 -2.96 -14.71 -11.88
CA ASN A 53 -3.00 -15.80 -10.91
C ASN A 53 -2.83 -15.34 -9.46
N ALA A 54 -2.45 -14.08 -9.22
CA ALA A 54 -2.33 -13.54 -7.87
C ALA A 54 -3.70 -13.46 -7.18
N ARG A 55 -3.70 -13.65 -5.86
CA ARG A 55 -4.87 -13.46 -5.01
C ARG A 55 -4.74 -12.11 -4.32
N VAL A 56 -5.41 -11.11 -4.86
CA VAL A 56 -5.33 -9.73 -4.36
C VAL A 56 -6.43 -9.48 -3.36
N THR A 57 -6.05 -9.08 -2.15
CA THR A 57 -6.96 -8.53 -1.14
C THR A 57 -6.75 -7.03 -1.08
N ALA A 58 -7.81 -6.28 -1.27
CA ALA A 58 -7.83 -4.82 -1.19
C ALA A 58 -8.64 -4.39 0.04
N THR A 59 -8.05 -3.60 0.92
CA THR A 59 -8.74 -3.10 2.12
C THR A 59 -8.83 -1.59 2.11
N ASP A 60 -9.89 -1.06 2.70
CA ASP A 60 -10.06 0.37 2.91
C ASP A 60 -10.95 0.62 4.13
N LEU A 61 -10.73 1.73 4.84
CA LEU A 61 -11.58 2.17 5.93
C LEU A 61 -12.93 2.68 5.42
N SER A 62 -12.96 3.22 4.19
CA SER A 62 -14.12 3.81 3.53
C SER A 62 -14.89 2.79 2.71
N SER A 63 -16.11 2.46 3.15
CA SER A 63 -17.04 1.65 2.35
C SER A 63 -17.39 2.32 1.01
N ALA A 64 -17.34 3.65 0.94
CA ALA A 64 -17.56 4.42 -0.27
C ALA A 64 -16.42 4.18 -1.28
N ALA A 65 -15.16 4.21 -0.82
CA ALA A 65 -14.00 3.88 -1.63
C ALA A 65 -14.09 2.45 -2.18
N LEU A 66 -14.43 1.47 -1.33
CA LEU A 66 -14.60 0.08 -1.76
C LEU A 66 -15.72 -0.11 -2.79
N ARG A 67 -16.78 0.70 -2.76
CA ARG A 67 -17.80 0.68 -3.83
C ARG A 67 -17.22 1.10 -5.18
N ILE A 68 -16.42 2.18 -5.19
CA ILE A 68 -15.74 2.64 -6.42
C ILE A 68 -14.75 1.58 -6.90
N ALA A 69 -13.95 1.01 -6.01
CA ALA A 69 -13.01 -0.05 -6.37
C ALA A 69 -13.70 -1.27 -7.01
N ARG A 70 -14.86 -1.69 -6.49
CA ARG A 70 -15.67 -2.78 -7.08
C ARG A 70 -16.21 -2.40 -8.46
N LEU A 71 -16.73 -1.18 -8.63
CA LEU A 71 -17.20 -0.71 -9.94
C LEU A 71 -16.07 -0.71 -10.97
N ASN A 72 -14.89 -0.24 -10.58
CA ASN A 72 -13.71 -0.25 -11.45
C ASN A 72 -13.27 -1.69 -11.80
N ALA A 73 -13.35 -2.63 -10.85
CA ALA A 73 -13.07 -4.04 -11.11
C ALA A 73 -14.03 -4.64 -12.13
N ASP A 74 -15.33 -4.35 -11.99
CA ASP A 74 -16.37 -4.81 -12.91
C ASP A 74 -16.18 -4.23 -14.32
N GLU A 75 -15.91 -2.93 -14.45
CA GLU A 75 -15.64 -2.26 -15.73
C GLU A 75 -14.42 -2.84 -16.46
N LEU A 76 -13.37 -3.18 -15.71
CA LEU A 76 -12.15 -3.79 -16.24
C LEU A 76 -12.26 -5.31 -16.42
N HIS A 77 -13.37 -5.92 -16.02
CA HIS A 77 -13.57 -7.37 -16.01
C HIS A 77 -12.52 -8.12 -15.18
N ILE A 78 -12.06 -7.51 -14.10
CA ILE A 78 -11.10 -8.08 -13.15
C ILE A 78 -11.87 -8.49 -11.89
N GLY A 79 -12.20 -9.77 -11.77
CA GLY A 79 -12.97 -10.26 -10.60
C GLY A 79 -12.40 -11.54 -9.99
N VAL A 80 -11.72 -12.34 -10.78
CA VAL A 80 -11.16 -13.60 -10.29
C VAL A 80 -9.93 -13.33 -9.42
N GLY A 81 -9.92 -13.87 -8.19
CA GLY A 81 -8.81 -13.70 -7.27
C GLY A 81 -8.73 -12.35 -6.55
N LEU A 82 -9.73 -11.46 -6.75
CA LEU A 82 -9.78 -10.15 -6.09
C LEU A 82 -10.91 -10.11 -5.05
N ARG A 83 -10.61 -9.61 -3.85
CA ARG A 83 -11.61 -9.38 -2.80
C ARG A 83 -11.40 -8.04 -2.13
N PHE A 84 -12.50 -7.44 -1.67
CA PHE A 84 -12.53 -6.13 -1.04
C PHE A 84 -13.09 -6.25 0.38
N LEU A 85 -12.36 -5.77 1.38
CA LEU A 85 -12.71 -5.84 2.80
C LEU A 85 -12.66 -4.45 3.42
N GLU A 86 -13.68 -4.14 4.23
CA GLU A 86 -13.74 -2.89 4.99
C GLU A 86 -13.06 -3.08 6.35
N GLY A 87 -12.23 -2.11 6.73
CA GLY A 87 -11.60 -2.04 8.04
C GLY A 87 -10.31 -1.24 8.04
N SER A 88 -9.78 -1.04 9.24
CA SER A 88 -8.57 -0.26 9.47
C SER A 88 -7.32 -1.13 9.35
N LEU A 89 -6.36 -0.69 8.53
CA LEU A 89 -5.08 -1.36 8.34
C LEU A 89 -5.23 -2.88 8.17
N PHE A 90 -4.67 -3.67 9.11
CA PHE A 90 -4.64 -5.13 9.06
C PHE A 90 -5.80 -5.82 9.76
N GLU A 91 -6.75 -5.09 10.36
CA GLU A 91 -7.88 -5.67 11.10
C GLU A 91 -8.66 -6.71 10.27
N PRO A 92 -9.03 -6.42 9.00
CA PRO A 92 -9.81 -7.37 8.20
C PRO A 92 -9.06 -8.64 7.82
N VAL A 93 -7.73 -8.66 7.97
CA VAL A 93 -6.83 -9.73 7.54
C VAL A 93 -5.89 -10.19 8.66
N SER A 94 -6.33 -10.05 9.91
CA SER A 94 -5.50 -10.27 11.12
C SER A 94 -4.87 -11.67 11.22
N GLU A 95 -5.47 -12.69 10.61
CA GLU A 95 -5.00 -14.09 10.62
C GLU A 95 -4.31 -14.52 9.32
N GLU A 96 -4.10 -13.58 8.38
CA GLU A 96 -3.58 -13.91 7.05
C GLU A 96 -2.14 -13.45 6.89
N GLN A 97 -1.43 -14.14 5.99
CA GLN A 97 -0.07 -13.76 5.55
C GLN A 97 -0.03 -13.58 4.03
N PHE A 98 0.83 -12.66 3.59
CA PHE A 98 0.93 -12.23 2.20
C PHE A 98 2.38 -12.32 1.72
N GLU A 99 2.57 -12.61 0.45
CA GLU A 99 3.87 -12.56 -0.22
C GLU A 99 4.27 -11.11 -0.54
N LEU A 100 3.26 -10.22 -0.70
CA LEU A 100 3.47 -8.80 -0.91
C LEU A 100 2.40 -7.98 -0.19
N ILE A 101 2.82 -6.93 0.49
CA ILE A 101 1.94 -5.88 1.01
C ILE A 101 2.31 -4.57 0.31
N VAL A 102 1.32 -3.91 -0.29
CA VAL A 102 1.46 -2.58 -0.89
C VAL A 102 0.53 -1.59 -0.23
N SER A 103 0.91 -0.32 -0.19
CA SER A 103 0.04 0.76 0.28
C SER A 103 0.48 2.11 -0.28
N ASN A 104 -0.49 2.92 -0.66
CA ASN A 104 -0.34 4.36 -0.76
C ASN A 104 -1.20 5.01 0.34
N PRO A 105 -0.71 5.07 1.58
CA PRO A 105 -1.47 5.56 2.70
C PRO A 105 -1.54 7.09 2.69
N PRO A 106 -2.49 7.72 3.39
CA PRO A 106 -2.46 9.15 3.61
C PRO A 106 -1.20 9.54 4.39
N TYR A 107 -0.44 10.49 3.86
CA TYR A 107 0.87 10.88 4.38
C TYR A 107 1.06 12.40 4.55
N LEU A 108 0.06 13.22 4.20
CA LEU A 108 0.17 14.68 4.35
C LEU A 108 0.00 15.10 5.82
N ALA A 109 0.82 16.04 6.28
CA ALA A 109 0.70 16.62 7.60
C ALA A 109 -0.42 17.70 7.64
N ARG A 110 -1.32 17.65 8.63
CA ARG A 110 -2.40 18.67 8.77
C ARG A 110 -1.85 20.08 8.95
N GLY A 111 -0.72 20.22 9.63
CA GLY A 111 -0.06 21.52 9.83
C GLY A 111 0.35 22.23 8.55
N GLU A 112 0.48 21.49 7.44
CA GLU A 112 0.89 22.03 6.14
C GLU A 112 -0.29 22.30 5.18
N TRP A 113 -1.53 22.10 5.63
CA TRP A 113 -2.75 22.22 4.79
C TRP A 113 -2.83 23.49 3.94
N GLN A 114 -2.40 24.62 4.50
CA GLN A 114 -2.47 25.91 3.80
C GLN A 114 -1.50 26.02 2.61
N SER A 115 -0.44 25.19 2.59
CA SER A 115 0.57 25.17 1.53
C SER A 115 0.18 24.28 0.33
N PHE A 116 -0.84 23.42 0.49
CA PHE A 116 -1.25 22.52 -0.57
C PHE A 116 -2.09 23.19 -1.66
N PRO A 117 -2.01 22.69 -2.92
CA PRO A 117 -2.82 23.16 -4.02
C PRO A 117 -4.33 23.11 -3.71
N PRO A 118 -5.12 24.13 -4.14
CA PRO A 118 -6.55 24.16 -3.87
C PRO A 118 -7.33 22.95 -4.38
N GLU A 119 -6.84 22.30 -5.40
CA GLU A 119 -7.44 21.11 -6.03
C GLU A 119 -7.59 19.94 -5.04
N LEU A 120 -6.64 19.79 -4.10
CA LEU A 120 -6.69 18.77 -3.06
C LEU A 120 -7.88 18.93 -2.10
N ARG A 121 -8.48 20.11 -2.03
CA ARG A 121 -9.63 20.41 -1.14
C ARG A 121 -10.93 19.73 -1.57
N HIS A 122 -10.94 19.12 -2.75
CA HIS A 122 -12.08 18.38 -3.27
C HIS A 122 -11.98 16.87 -3.01
N GLU A 123 -10.84 16.42 -2.50
CA GLU A 123 -10.59 15.02 -2.16
C GLU A 123 -10.88 14.77 -0.67
N PRO A 124 -11.23 13.53 -0.27
CA PRO A 124 -11.55 13.26 1.13
C PRO A 124 -10.31 13.46 2.01
N GLU A 125 -10.48 14.19 3.10
CA GLU A 125 -9.39 14.46 4.05
C GLU A 125 -8.75 13.17 4.57
N GLU A 126 -9.55 12.14 4.80
CA GLU A 126 -9.11 10.83 5.29
C GLU A 126 -8.16 10.11 4.31
N ALA A 127 -8.26 10.42 3.02
CA ALA A 127 -7.37 9.87 2.00
C ALA A 127 -6.08 10.71 1.81
N LEU A 128 -5.99 11.89 2.41
CA LEU A 128 -4.87 12.82 2.27
C LEU A 128 -4.00 12.87 3.53
N PHE A 129 -4.64 13.00 4.72
CA PHE A 129 -3.91 13.31 5.94
C PHE A 129 -3.49 12.08 6.72
N GLY A 130 -2.18 11.93 6.90
CA GLY A 130 -1.56 10.98 7.83
C GLY A 130 -1.44 11.51 9.25
N GLY A 131 -2.37 12.37 9.70
CA GLY A 131 -2.37 12.98 11.03
C GLY A 131 -1.63 14.31 11.10
N GLU A 132 -1.26 14.74 12.31
CA GLU A 132 -0.62 16.04 12.53
C GLU A 132 0.78 16.12 11.90
N ASP A 133 1.54 15.02 11.96
CA ASP A 133 2.91 14.92 11.44
C ASP A 133 3.03 14.16 10.10
N GLY A 134 1.91 13.64 9.57
CA GLY A 134 1.88 12.82 8.35
C GLY A 134 2.32 11.35 8.54
N TYR A 135 2.59 10.91 9.77
CA TYR A 135 3.09 9.56 10.06
C TYR A 135 2.13 8.68 10.85
N GLU A 136 0.95 9.18 11.24
CA GLU A 136 0.02 8.44 12.10
C GLU A 136 -0.49 7.15 11.47
N VAL A 137 -0.55 7.08 10.13
CA VAL A 137 -0.91 5.86 9.39
C VAL A 137 0.33 5.05 9.02
N LEU A 138 1.39 5.70 8.54
CA LEU A 138 2.64 5.06 8.11
C LEU A 138 3.31 4.25 9.23
N ARG A 139 3.37 4.83 10.45
CA ARG A 139 4.07 4.20 11.57
C ARG A 139 3.46 2.85 11.98
N PRO A 140 2.15 2.74 12.28
CA PRO A 140 1.54 1.44 12.60
C PRO A 140 1.52 0.49 11.40
N LEU A 141 1.42 0.99 10.15
CA LEU A 141 1.51 0.16 8.95
C LEU A 141 2.84 -0.58 8.89
N VAL A 142 3.97 0.15 8.95
CA VAL A 142 5.32 -0.44 8.88
C VAL A 142 5.57 -1.38 10.06
N ALA A 143 5.14 -1.00 11.27
CA ALA A 143 5.34 -1.81 12.46
C ALA A 143 4.59 -3.16 12.43
N GLN A 144 3.40 -3.19 11.84
CA GLN A 144 2.55 -4.40 11.81
C GLN A 144 2.78 -5.26 10.56
N ALA A 145 3.25 -4.67 9.44
CA ALA A 145 3.38 -5.35 8.15
C ALA A 145 4.22 -6.62 8.24
N LYS A 146 5.32 -6.60 9.03
CA LYS A 146 6.23 -7.75 9.16
C LYS A 146 5.54 -9.00 9.68
N GLN A 147 4.55 -8.84 10.57
CA GLN A 147 3.77 -9.96 11.12
C GLN A 147 2.80 -10.56 10.11
N ARG A 148 2.39 -9.77 9.11
CA ARG A 148 1.44 -10.14 8.06
C ARG A 148 2.12 -10.59 6.76
N LEU A 149 3.44 -10.55 6.70
CA LEU A 149 4.19 -11.09 5.58
C LEU A 149 4.57 -12.55 5.82
N ALA A 150 4.47 -13.34 4.77
CA ALA A 150 5.09 -14.65 4.69
C ALA A 150 6.62 -14.51 4.80
N PRO A 151 7.36 -15.54 5.26
CA PRO A 151 8.83 -15.54 5.19
C PRO A 151 9.33 -15.21 3.78
N GLY A 152 10.23 -14.23 3.66
CA GLY A 152 10.72 -13.74 2.38
C GLY A 152 9.76 -12.81 1.62
N GLY A 153 8.61 -12.47 2.20
CA GLY A 153 7.64 -11.54 1.62
C GLY A 153 8.10 -10.08 1.68
N TRP A 154 7.47 -9.22 0.89
CA TRP A 154 7.87 -7.83 0.68
C TRP A 154 6.83 -6.83 1.13
N LEU A 155 7.29 -5.70 1.64
CA LEU A 155 6.52 -4.48 1.82
C LEU A 155 6.94 -3.46 0.77
N ALA A 156 5.99 -2.74 0.16
CA ALA A 156 6.25 -1.55 -0.65
C ALA A 156 5.22 -0.47 -0.28
N VAL A 157 5.70 0.69 0.14
CA VAL A 157 4.85 1.79 0.62
C VAL A 157 5.22 3.09 -0.09
N GLU A 158 4.22 3.77 -0.66
CA GLU A 158 4.38 5.12 -1.18
C GLU A 158 4.50 6.11 -0.02
N VAL A 159 5.38 7.10 -0.17
CA VAL A 159 5.67 8.11 0.84
C VAL A 159 5.90 9.48 0.19
N ASP A 160 5.74 10.55 0.96
CA ASP A 160 6.28 11.85 0.56
C ASP A 160 7.81 11.79 0.47
N PRO A 161 8.44 12.49 -0.49
CA PRO A 161 9.90 12.53 -0.62
C PRO A 161 10.64 12.88 0.68
N GLY A 162 10.07 13.77 1.51
CA GLY A 162 10.64 14.15 2.80
C GLY A 162 10.55 13.06 3.86
N GLN A 163 9.66 12.08 3.69
CA GLN A 163 9.43 11.00 4.65
C GLN A 163 10.27 9.74 4.35
N ALA A 164 10.76 9.59 3.13
CA ALA A 164 11.37 8.34 2.66
C ALA A 164 12.53 7.84 3.54
N SER A 165 13.43 8.74 3.95
CA SER A 165 14.57 8.38 4.81
C SER A 165 14.14 7.92 6.20
N THR A 166 13.11 8.56 6.75
CA THR A 166 12.57 8.20 8.09
C THR A 166 11.90 6.82 8.06
N VAL A 167 11.07 6.58 7.03
CA VAL A 167 10.39 5.29 6.88
C VAL A 167 11.39 4.16 6.59
N ALA A 168 12.41 4.40 5.76
CA ALA A 168 13.48 3.43 5.53
C ALA A 168 14.26 3.12 6.82
N ALA A 169 14.55 4.13 7.66
CA ALA A 169 15.20 3.92 8.96
C ALA A 169 14.35 3.03 9.89
N TRP A 170 13.03 3.23 9.95
CA TRP A 170 12.13 2.35 10.71
C TRP A 170 12.16 0.90 10.22
N CYS A 171 12.23 0.69 8.90
CA CYS A 171 12.37 -0.65 8.36
C CYS A 171 13.69 -1.29 8.79
N VAL A 172 14.81 -0.56 8.70
CA VAL A 172 16.13 -1.06 9.13
C VAL A 172 16.15 -1.38 10.62
N GLU A 173 15.63 -0.48 11.48
CA GLU A 173 15.55 -0.67 12.93
C GLU A 173 14.66 -1.87 13.32
N ALA A 174 13.61 -2.14 12.54
CA ALA A 174 12.75 -3.29 12.72
C ALA A 174 13.34 -4.60 12.13
N GLY A 175 14.58 -4.57 11.63
CA GLY A 175 15.28 -5.76 11.13
C GLY A 175 14.74 -6.26 9.77
N TRP A 176 14.24 -5.35 8.91
CA TRP A 176 13.93 -5.70 7.53
C TRP A 176 15.22 -5.88 6.73
N GLU A 177 15.20 -6.83 5.78
CA GLU A 177 16.28 -7.04 4.83
C GLU A 177 16.02 -6.26 3.53
N GLU A 178 17.05 -6.03 2.74
CA GLU A 178 16.96 -5.43 1.40
C GLU A 178 16.13 -4.14 1.36
N VAL A 179 16.28 -3.26 2.37
CA VAL A 179 15.56 -1.99 2.44
C VAL A 179 16.07 -1.05 1.34
N GLU A 180 15.16 -0.61 0.48
CA GLU A 180 15.46 0.27 -0.66
C GLU A 180 14.50 1.47 -0.68
N VAL A 181 15.02 2.64 -1.10
CA VAL A 181 14.22 3.81 -1.45
C VAL A 181 14.23 3.98 -2.96
N VAL A 182 13.08 3.81 -3.59
CA VAL A 182 12.92 3.90 -5.04
C VAL A 182 12.39 5.29 -5.41
N CYS A 183 13.03 5.91 -6.41
CA CYS A 183 12.63 7.22 -6.92
C CYS A 183 11.60 7.09 -8.07
N ASP A 184 10.73 8.08 -8.17
CA ASP A 184 9.85 8.29 -9.33
C ASP A 184 10.64 8.73 -10.60
N LEU A 185 9.94 8.89 -11.71
CA LEU A 185 10.52 9.35 -12.98
C LEU A 185 11.16 10.75 -12.87
N ALA A 186 10.72 11.58 -11.92
CA ALA A 186 11.32 12.88 -11.63
C ALA A 186 12.54 12.78 -10.68
N ARG A 187 12.99 11.56 -10.35
CA ARG A 187 14.09 11.25 -9.42
C ARG A 187 13.84 11.72 -7.98
N ARG A 188 12.59 11.83 -7.57
CA ARG A 188 12.21 12.09 -6.17
C ARG A 188 11.99 10.77 -5.46
N PRO A 189 12.48 10.58 -4.23
CA PRO A 189 12.13 9.42 -3.40
C PRO A 189 10.61 9.24 -3.35
N ARG A 190 10.11 8.03 -3.63
CA ARG A 190 8.66 7.81 -3.72
C ARG A 190 8.19 6.55 -3.05
N VAL A 191 8.96 5.47 -3.12
CA VAL A 191 8.57 4.18 -2.54
C VAL A 191 9.66 3.70 -1.60
N VAL A 192 9.29 3.28 -0.41
CA VAL A 192 10.15 2.51 0.49
C VAL A 192 9.73 1.05 0.40
N THR A 193 10.68 0.17 0.14
CA THR A 193 10.44 -1.28 0.11
C THR A 193 11.43 -2.00 1.02
N GLY A 194 11.02 -3.16 1.55
CA GLY A 194 11.86 -3.99 2.39
C GLY A 194 11.33 -5.42 2.43
N ARG A 195 12.20 -6.38 2.74
CA ARG A 195 11.92 -7.80 2.76
C ARG A 195 11.88 -8.35 4.18
N LYS A 196 10.91 -9.20 4.49
CA LYS A 196 10.94 -10.01 5.71
C LYS A 196 11.97 -11.13 5.54
N SER A 197 12.82 -11.37 6.55
CA SER A 197 13.78 -12.47 6.53
C SER A 197 13.11 -13.83 6.33
N VAL A 198 13.80 -14.75 5.69
CA VAL A 198 13.31 -16.12 5.46
C VAL A 198 13.38 -16.98 6.74
N GLY A 199 14.21 -16.58 7.74
CA GLY A 199 14.52 -17.36 8.93
C GLY A 199 13.77 -16.98 10.22
N GLU A 200 12.86 -16.01 10.19
CA GLU A 200 12.05 -15.66 11.36
C GLU A 200 10.81 -16.56 11.45
N ASP A 201 11.01 -17.81 11.82
CA ASP A 201 9.94 -18.67 12.34
C ASP A 201 9.77 -18.38 13.84
N GLU A 202 8.50 -18.30 14.29
CA GLU A 202 8.06 -17.95 15.64
C GLU A 202 8.66 -18.89 16.73
N SER A 203 9.88 -18.67 17.17
CA SER A 203 10.45 -19.46 18.28
C SER A 203 10.79 -18.64 19.53
N ASP A 204 10.17 -17.47 19.73
CA ASP A 204 10.44 -16.71 20.97
C ASP A 204 9.18 -16.15 21.64
N HIS A 205 8.23 -17.04 21.94
CA HIS A 205 7.22 -16.81 22.97
C HIS A 205 7.02 -18.11 23.77
N ARG A 206 8.00 -18.42 24.65
CA ARG A 206 7.78 -19.30 25.81
C ARG A 206 8.16 -18.60 27.09
#